data_e42602290feed060f0d3a7735b507bfa
#
_entry.id   e42602290feed060f0d3a7735b507bfa
#
_cell.length_a   1.000
_cell.length_b   1.000
_cell.length_c   1.000
_cell.angle_alpha   90.00
_cell.angle_beta   90.00
_cell.angle_gamma   90.00
#
_symmetry.space_group_name_H-M   'P 1'
#
loop_
_entity.id
_entity.type
_entity.pdbx_description
1 polymer ?
#
loop_
_entity_poly.entity_id
_entity_poly.type
_entity_poly.pdbx_seq_one_letter_code
_entity_poly.pdbx_strand_id
1 'polypeptide(L)'
;SLNRILESGTLKKKEHNKIKKILRLINQLNANFSQEYSTATTEVFTRLEDHKIRLLNETQLNNEQKQWLQHFFYDKLNGSTSPIWLSEIDNISVLEDNRIYLVVKLDEIDRDKTRYAIVKVPDRVFGRFIIIPSSEGYDNVMYLDDIVRFCLPLIFIGGPKCRYEAYSFKFTKDAEMDIENDSDYSTMERIAQGVHSRKRGEPVRVIYDNKMPHDLQKKIMRRLNVRELDTLLGTERYQNHKDLMKFPSCGHKELKYESWPGLMKPEFLSERS
;
A
#
# COMPACT_ATOMS: atom_id res chain seq x y z
N SER A 1 -16.58 -12.35 9.23
CA SER A 1 -16.91 -11.49 8.07
C SER A 1 -18.12 -12.04 7.31
N LEU A 2 -18.80 -11.20 6.49
CA LEU A 2 -19.94 -11.63 5.66
C LEU A 2 -19.56 -12.76 4.70
N ASN A 3 -18.33 -12.79 4.22
CA ASN A 3 -17.81 -13.86 3.36
C ASN A 3 -17.75 -15.21 4.10
N ARG A 4 -17.27 -15.25 5.34
CA ARG A 4 -17.27 -16.46 6.17
C ARG A 4 -18.68 -17.03 6.38
N ILE A 5 -19.66 -16.14 6.61
CA ILE A 5 -21.07 -16.54 6.75
C ILE A 5 -21.59 -17.17 5.45
N LEU A 6 -21.18 -16.66 4.28
CA LEU A 6 -21.53 -17.26 2.99
C LEU A 6 -20.89 -18.65 2.79
N GLU A 7 -19.67 -18.85 3.27
CA GLU A 7 -18.92 -20.11 3.14
C GLU A 7 -19.40 -21.20 4.10
N SER A 8 -19.96 -20.85 5.26
CA SER A 8 -20.39 -21.80 6.28
C SER A 8 -21.46 -22.79 5.82
N GLY A 9 -22.12 -22.52 4.68
CA GLY A 9 -23.16 -23.39 4.12
C GLY A 9 -24.44 -23.49 4.97
N THR A 10 -24.48 -22.79 6.12
CA THR A 10 -25.58 -22.88 7.09
C THR A 10 -26.77 -21.99 6.73
N LEU A 11 -26.62 -21.09 5.75
CA LEU A 11 -27.62 -20.11 5.39
C LEU A 11 -28.69 -20.69 4.47
N LYS A 12 -29.95 -20.29 4.71
CA LYS A 12 -31.04 -20.49 3.74
C LYS A 12 -30.77 -19.71 2.46
N LYS A 13 -31.17 -20.25 1.30
CA LYS A 13 -30.95 -19.64 -0.04
C LYS A 13 -31.36 -18.15 -0.11
N LYS A 14 -32.41 -17.75 0.60
CA LYS A 14 -32.89 -16.37 0.65
C LYS A 14 -31.90 -15.42 1.38
N GLU A 15 -31.33 -15.88 2.48
CA GLU A 15 -30.34 -15.13 3.28
C GLU A 15 -29.01 -15.02 2.53
N HIS A 16 -28.55 -16.11 1.93
CA HIS A 16 -27.38 -16.14 1.07
C HIS A 16 -27.49 -15.10 -0.08
N ASN A 17 -28.61 -15.03 -0.76
CA ASN A 17 -28.84 -14.04 -1.82
C ASN A 17 -28.87 -12.60 -1.29
N LYS A 18 -29.44 -12.39 -0.08
CA LYS A 18 -29.43 -11.07 0.57
C LYS A 18 -28.02 -10.60 0.87
N ILE A 19 -27.18 -11.46 1.44
CA ILE A 19 -25.79 -11.13 1.75
C ILE A 19 -24.99 -10.84 0.47
N LYS A 20 -25.14 -11.65 -0.56
CA LYS A 20 -24.51 -11.38 -1.88
C LYS A 20 -24.92 -10.03 -2.46
N LYS A 21 -26.19 -9.63 -2.32
CA LYS A 21 -26.67 -8.31 -2.77
C LYS A 21 -26.01 -7.18 -1.97
N ILE A 22 -25.89 -7.33 -0.67
CA ILE A 22 -25.23 -6.35 0.21
C ILE A 22 -23.76 -6.20 -0.17
N LEU A 23 -23.03 -7.31 -0.35
CA LEU A 23 -21.62 -7.27 -0.76
C LEU A 23 -21.43 -6.58 -2.11
N ARG A 24 -22.30 -6.85 -3.10
CA ARG A 24 -22.24 -6.15 -4.39
C ARG A 24 -22.47 -4.64 -4.24
N LEU A 25 -23.43 -4.24 -3.41
CA LEU A 25 -23.68 -2.83 -3.14
C LEU A 25 -22.49 -2.16 -2.46
N ILE A 26 -21.90 -2.80 -1.45
CA ILE A 26 -20.69 -2.30 -0.78
C ILE A 26 -19.55 -2.13 -1.78
N ASN A 27 -19.32 -3.11 -2.64
CA ASN A 27 -18.24 -3.04 -3.64
C ASN A 27 -18.49 -1.92 -4.66
N GLN A 28 -19.75 -1.72 -5.08
CA GLN A 28 -20.13 -0.62 -5.98
C GLN A 28 -19.92 0.75 -5.34
N LEU A 29 -20.36 0.93 -4.08
CA LEU A 29 -20.13 2.17 -3.34
C LEU A 29 -18.65 2.45 -3.13
N ASN A 30 -17.85 1.43 -2.82
CA ASN A 30 -16.41 1.57 -2.69
C ASN A 30 -15.73 1.97 -4.02
N ALA A 31 -16.19 1.41 -5.16
CA ALA A 31 -15.66 1.77 -6.47
C ALA A 31 -15.98 3.24 -6.82
N ASN A 32 -17.22 3.68 -6.61
CA ASN A 32 -17.64 5.07 -6.82
C ASN A 32 -16.82 6.03 -5.94
N PHE A 33 -16.70 5.73 -4.63
CA PHE A 33 -15.91 6.51 -3.70
C PHE A 33 -14.44 6.60 -4.14
N SER A 34 -13.85 5.49 -4.58
CA SER A 34 -12.45 5.48 -5.06
C SER A 34 -12.27 6.38 -6.27
N GLN A 35 -13.24 6.41 -7.18
CA GLN A 35 -13.18 7.27 -8.37
C GLN A 35 -13.34 8.74 -8.02
N GLU A 36 -14.31 9.10 -7.18
CA GLU A 36 -14.50 10.48 -6.71
C GLU A 36 -13.25 10.99 -5.98
N TYR A 37 -12.69 10.15 -5.11
CA TYR A 37 -11.47 10.47 -4.38
C TYR A 37 -10.28 10.70 -5.33
N SER A 38 -10.12 9.86 -6.34
CA SER A 38 -9.06 9.99 -7.33
C SER A 38 -9.19 11.31 -8.11
N THR A 39 -10.40 11.66 -8.53
CA THR A 39 -10.67 12.92 -9.22
C THR A 39 -10.30 14.12 -8.34
N ALA A 40 -10.77 14.13 -7.09
CA ALA A 40 -10.46 15.19 -6.14
C ALA A 40 -8.96 15.31 -5.85
N THR A 41 -8.27 14.17 -5.70
CA THR A 41 -6.82 14.13 -5.46
C THR A 41 -6.05 14.69 -6.66
N THR A 42 -6.44 14.33 -7.89
CA THR A 42 -5.82 14.86 -9.10
C THR A 42 -6.01 16.36 -9.21
N GLU A 43 -7.20 16.88 -8.90
CA GLU A 43 -7.47 18.31 -8.88
C GLU A 43 -6.60 19.05 -7.86
N VAL A 44 -6.46 18.51 -6.65
CA VAL A 44 -5.58 19.08 -5.62
C VAL A 44 -4.14 19.14 -6.09
N PHE A 45 -3.60 18.07 -6.66
CA PHE A 45 -2.22 18.06 -7.17
C PHE A 45 -2.03 19.04 -8.32
N THR A 46 -3.01 19.19 -9.20
CA THR A 46 -2.97 20.19 -10.27
C THR A 46 -2.91 21.61 -9.71
N ARG A 47 -3.70 21.92 -8.68
CA ARG A 47 -3.69 23.23 -8.02
C ARG A 47 -2.41 23.48 -7.21
N LEU A 48 -1.76 22.46 -6.67
CA LEU A 48 -0.45 22.60 -6.02
C LEU A 48 0.64 23.09 -6.96
N GLU A 49 0.53 22.83 -8.27
CA GLU A 49 1.47 23.38 -9.26
C GLU A 49 1.40 24.92 -9.35
N ASP A 50 0.25 25.54 -9.08
CA ASP A 50 0.11 27.00 -8.97
C ASP A 50 0.96 27.57 -7.83
N HIS A 51 1.18 26.75 -6.79
CA HIS A 51 2.04 27.05 -5.64
C HIS A 51 3.47 26.52 -5.80
N LYS A 52 3.89 26.17 -7.02
CA LYS A 52 5.23 25.65 -7.29
C LYS A 52 5.58 24.34 -6.57
N ILE A 53 4.58 23.54 -6.24
CA ILE A 53 4.74 22.18 -5.71
C ILE A 53 4.30 21.21 -6.77
N ARG A 54 5.18 20.29 -7.17
CA ARG A 54 4.89 19.31 -8.22
C ARG A 54 5.09 17.89 -7.73
N LEU A 55 4.09 17.04 -7.95
CA LEU A 55 4.20 15.61 -7.70
C LEU A 55 4.71 14.93 -8.97
N LEU A 56 5.91 14.35 -8.92
CA LEU A 56 6.53 13.63 -10.01
C LEU A 56 6.44 12.12 -9.83
N ASN A 57 6.40 11.41 -10.94
CA ASN A 57 6.58 9.95 -10.98
C ASN A 57 7.93 9.58 -11.61
N GLU A 58 8.27 8.29 -11.66
CA GLU A 58 9.55 7.77 -12.14
C GLU A 58 9.85 8.06 -13.63
N THR A 59 8.85 8.45 -14.41
CA THR A 59 9.02 8.75 -15.85
C THR A 59 9.30 10.22 -16.13
N GLN A 60 9.11 11.11 -15.16
CA GLN A 60 9.17 12.57 -15.31
C GLN A 60 10.47 13.20 -14.80
N LEU A 61 11.43 12.37 -14.42
CA LEU A 61 12.68 12.80 -13.78
C LEU A 61 13.70 13.36 -14.78
N ASN A 62 14.35 14.46 -14.40
CA ASN A 62 15.53 14.95 -15.08
C ASN A 62 16.81 14.20 -14.65
N ASN A 63 17.95 14.51 -15.26
CA ASN A 63 19.19 13.79 -15.00
C ASN A 63 19.74 14.00 -13.59
N GLU A 64 19.62 15.19 -13.03
CA GLU A 64 20.05 15.50 -11.67
C GLU A 64 19.22 14.71 -10.65
N GLN A 65 17.91 14.68 -10.82
CA GLN A 65 16.99 13.92 -9.98
C GLN A 65 17.25 12.41 -10.04
N LYS A 66 17.54 11.88 -11.25
CA LYS A 66 17.92 10.48 -11.43
C LYS A 66 19.21 10.13 -10.68
N GLN A 67 20.21 10.98 -10.76
CA GLN A 67 21.48 10.77 -10.04
C GLN A 67 21.25 10.83 -8.52
N TRP A 68 20.49 11.83 -8.06
CA TRP A 68 20.15 11.96 -6.65
C TRP A 68 19.41 10.71 -6.13
N LEU A 69 18.43 10.19 -6.89
CA LEU A 69 17.70 8.98 -6.51
C LEU A 69 18.57 7.73 -6.48
N GLN A 70 19.58 7.63 -7.36
CA GLN A 70 20.56 6.54 -7.31
C GLN A 70 21.37 6.60 -6.00
N HIS A 71 21.86 7.77 -5.60
CA HIS A 71 22.54 7.95 -4.32
C HIS A 71 21.60 7.66 -3.14
N PHE A 72 20.39 8.18 -3.18
CA PHE A 72 19.38 7.92 -2.15
C PHE A 72 19.08 6.42 -2.01
N PHE A 73 19.06 5.68 -3.12
CA PHE A 73 18.90 4.23 -3.08
C PHE A 73 20.04 3.55 -2.32
N TYR A 74 21.28 3.81 -2.70
CA TYR A 74 22.44 3.17 -2.06
C TYR A 74 22.59 3.56 -0.59
N ASP A 75 22.33 4.80 -0.25
CA ASP A 75 22.49 5.33 1.10
C ASP A 75 21.37 4.92 2.06
N LYS A 76 20.14 4.75 1.55
CA LYS A 76 18.95 4.63 2.39
C LYS A 76 18.10 3.39 2.07
N LEU A 77 17.81 3.08 0.81
CA LEU A 77 16.79 2.11 0.44
C LEU A 77 17.32 0.69 0.26
N ASN A 78 18.58 0.51 -0.11
CA ASN A 78 19.15 -0.77 -0.53
C ASN A 78 18.87 -1.92 0.45
N GLY A 79 19.04 -1.69 1.76
CA GLY A 79 18.77 -2.72 2.78
C GLY A 79 17.29 -2.96 3.09
N SER A 80 16.39 -2.12 2.59
CA SER A 80 14.95 -2.13 2.94
C SER A 80 14.03 -2.60 1.80
N THR A 81 14.58 -2.84 0.62
CA THR A 81 13.84 -3.14 -0.62
C THR A 81 14.22 -4.49 -1.24
N SER A 82 14.64 -5.46 -0.41
CA SER A 82 14.99 -6.80 -0.89
C SER A 82 13.81 -7.47 -1.59
N PRO A 83 13.99 -7.97 -2.82
CA PRO A 83 12.92 -8.63 -3.56
C PRO A 83 12.68 -10.03 -3.03
N ILE A 84 11.43 -10.47 -3.03
CA ILE A 84 11.02 -11.86 -2.76
C ILE A 84 10.53 -12.44 -4.08
N TRP A 85 11.16 -13.50 -4.57
CA TRP A 85 10.72 -14.14 -5.81
C TRP A 85 9.36 -14.81 -5.63
N LEU A 86 8.47 -14.59 -6.57
CA LEU A 86 7.13 -15.17 -6.50
C LEU A 86 7.15 -16.71 -6.50
N SER A 87 8.20 -17.32 -7.07
CA SER A 87 8.44 -18.77 -7.01
C SER A 87 8.76 -19.31 -5.62
N GLU A 88 9.25 -18.46 -4.73
CA GLU A 88 9.67 -18.79 -3.37
C GLU A 88 8.56 -18.55 -2.34
N ILE A 89 7.44 -17.95 -2.77
CA ILE A 89 6.31 -17.67 -1.90
C ILE A 89 5.35 -18.87 -1.95
N ASP A 90 5.18 -19.54 -0.83
CA ASP A 90 4.22 -20.65 -0.71
C ASP A 90 2.84 -20.17 -0.23
N ASN A 91 2.81 -19.08 0.54
CA ASN A 91 1.56 -18.50 1.06
C ASN A 91 1.76 -17.02 1.46
N ILE A 92 0.64 -16.34 1.75
CA ILE A 92 0.62 -14.93 2.12
C ILE A 92 1.29 -14.60 3.46
N SER A 93 1.56 -15.59 4.31
CA SER A 93 2.14 -15.35 5.64
C SER A 93 3.57 -14.83 5.58
N VAL A 94 4.27 -15.01 4.46
CA VAL A 94 5.60 -14.44 4.19
C VAL A 94 5.54 -12.90 4.12
N LEU A 95 4.39 -12.34 3.77
CA LEU A 95 4.20 -10.90 3.64
C LEU A 95 3.59 -10.31 4.91
N GLU A 96 4.00 -9.09 5.24
CA GLU A 96 3.48 -8.33 6.37
C GLU A 96 2.10 -7.75 6.06
N ASP A 97 1.21 -7.79 7.05
CA ASP A 97 -0.14 -7.23 6.96
C ASP A 97 -0.14 -5.70 6.80
N ASN A 98 -1.10 -5.21 6.02
CA ASN A 98 -1.35 -3.77 5.84
C ASN A 98 -0.12 -2.99 5.34
N ARG A 99 0.67 -3.59 4.45
CA ARG A 99 1.83 -3.01 3.78
C ARG A 99 1.58 -2.84 2.30
N ILE A 100 2.29 -1.91 1.72
CA ILE A 100 2.30 -1.72 0.27
C ILE A 100 3.46 -2.51 -0.31
N TYR A 101 3.16 -3.24 -1.34
CA TYR A 101 4.11 -4.00 -2.13
C TYR A 101 4.01 -3.59 -3.59
N LEU A 102 5.09 -3.72 -4.31
CA LEU A 102 5.11 -3.72 -5.76
C LEU A 102 5.24 -5.16 -6.25
N VAL A 103 4.30 -5.57 -7.04
CA VAL A 103 4.41 -6.80 -7.82
C VAL A 103 5.16 -6.46 -9.09
N VAL A 104 6.34 -7.03 -9.25
CA VAL A 104 7.26 -6.71 -10.33
C VAL A 104 7.28 -7.85 -11.33
N LYS A 105 7.03 -7.52 -12.59
CA LYS A 105 7.25 -8.38 -13.75
C LYS A 105 8.60 -8.01 -14.36
N LEU A 106 9.45 -9.01 -14.57
CA LEU A 106 10.77 -8.88 -15.15
C LEU A 106 10.82 -9.67 -16.46
N ASP A 107 10.82 -8.98 -17.58
CA ASP A 107 11.00 -9.59 -18.91
C ASP A 107 12.47 -9.50 -19.31
N GLU A 108 13.17 -10.63 -19.38
CA GLU A 108 14.57 -10.69 -19.80
C GLU A 108 14.70 -10.26 -21.26
N ILE A 109 15.58 -9.27 -21.56
CA ILE A 109 15.67 -8.68 -22.90
C ILE A 109 16.30 -9.68 -23.89
N ASP A 110 17.28 -10.46 -23.43
CA ASP A 110 18.06 -11.36 -24.28
C ASP A 110 17.50 -12.79 -24.32
N ARG A 111 16.42 -13.06 -23.60
CA ARG A 111 15.77 -14.37 -23.50
C ARG A 111 14.27 -14.17 -23.40
N ASP A 112 13.52 -15.06 -24.02
CA ASP A 112 12.06 -15.10 -23.87
C ASP A 112 11.67 -15.73 -22.51
N LYS A 113 12.04 -15.01 -21.44
CA LYS A 113 11.80 -15.46 -20.06
C LYS A 113 11.26 -14.34 -19.21
N THR A 114 10.11 -14.57 -18.62
CA THR A 114 9.48 -13.67 -17.65
C THR A 114 9.61 -14.22 -16.24
N ARG A 115 10.04 -13.39 -15.30
CA ARG A 115 10.06 -13.68 -13.87
C ARG A 115 9.21 -12.68 -13.11
N TYR A 116 8.84 -13.05 -11.89
CA TYR A 116 8.01 -12.21 -11.02
C TYR A 116 8.59 -12.16 -9.62
N ALA A 117 8.56 -10.98 -9.05
CA ALA A 117 8.99 -10.75 -7.67
C ALA A 117 8.02 -9.79 -6.96
N ILE A 118 8.09 -9.77 -5.64
CA ILE A 118 7.38 -8.83 -4.79
C ILE A 118 8.42 -7.99 -4.06
N VAL A 119 8.30 -6.67 -4.12
CA VAL A 119 9.17 -5.72 -3.42
C VAL A 119 8.34 -4.92 -2.43
N LYS A 120 8.74 -4.91 -1.16
CA LYS A 120 8.08 -4.11 -0.13
C LYS A 120 8.44 -2.63 -0.30
N VAL A 121 7.44 -1.75 -0.23
CA VAL A 121 7.66 -0.31 -0.12
C VAL A 121 7.90 0.04 1.34
N PRO A 122 9.09 0.56 1.71
CA PRO A 122 9.46 0.79 3.12
C PRO A 122 8.90 2.11 3.68
N ASP A 123 7.59 2.34 3.52
CA ASP A 123 6.85 3.56 3.87
C ASP A 123 6.86 3.90 5.36
N ARG A 124 7.02 2.90 6.23
CA ARG A 124 7.13 3.15 7.69
C ARG A 124 8.46 3.75 8.11
N VAL A 125 9.51 3.49 7.35
CA VAL A 125 10.87 3.95 7.67
C VAL A 125 11.10 5.34 7.11
N PHE A 126 10.74 5.56 5.85
CA PHE A 126 11.07 6.79 5.11
C PHE A 126 9.88 7.73 4.93
N GLY A 127 8.67 7.33 5.33
CA GLY A 127 7.44 8.02 4.97
C GLY A 127 7.00 7.68 3.55
N ARG A 128 5.86 8.25 3.16
CA ARG A 128 5.25 7.96 1.86
C ARG A 128 5.70 8.94 0.77
N PHE A 129 6.07 10.15 1.16
CA PHE A 129 6.45 11.24 0.27
C PHE A 129 7.88 11.66 0.53
N ILE A 130 8.65 11.78 -0.52
CA ILE A 130 10.04 12.20 -0.48
C ILE A 130 10.17 13.47 -1.30
N ILE A 131 10.75 14.51 -0.70
CA ILE A 131 11.14 15.72 -1.43
C ILE A 131 12.44 15.39 -2.15
N ILE A 132 12.44 15.64 -3.45
CA ILE A 132 13.60 15.41 -4.33
C ILE A 132 14.14 16.77 -4.80
N PRO A 133 15.34 16.86 -5.39
CA PRO A 133 15.89 18.12 -5.84
C PRO A 133 14.93 18.94 -6.67
N SER A 134 14.83 20.24 -6.33
CA SER A 134 13.99 21.20 -7.04
C SER A 134 14.46 21.37 -8.47
N SER A 135 13.53 21.59 -9.38
CA SER A 135 13.83 21.86 -10.79
C SER A 135 12.84 22.87 -11.34
N GLU A 136 13.31 23.73 -12.23
CA GLU A 136 12.47 24.72 -12.91
C GLU A 136 11.72 25.68 -11.95
N GLY A 137 12.22 25.84 -10.72
CA GLY A 137 11.59 26.65 -9.68
C GLY A 137 10.42 25.97 -8.98
N TYR A 138 10.30 24.64 -9.10
CA TYR A 138 9.30 23.83 -8.38
C TYR A 138 9.96 23.01 -7.28
N ASP A 139 9.27 22.93 -6.16
CA ASP A 139 9.52 21.90 -5.15
C ASP A 139 8.93 20.56 -5.63
N ASN A 140 9.80 19.60 -5.85
CA ASN A 140 9.39 18.32 -6.40
C ASN A 140 9.21 17.29 -5.29
N VAL A 141 8.09 16.59 -5.31
CA VAL A 141 7.74 15.53 -4.38
C VAL A 141 7.50 14.26 -5.17
N MET A 142 7.92 13.11 -4.64
CA MET A 142 7.61 11.81 -5.21
C MET A 142 6.98 10.88 -4.16
N TYR A 143 6.10 10.00 -4.62
CA TYR A 143 5.74 8.83 -3.84
C TYR A 143 6.94 7.89 -3.72
N LEU A 144 7.15 7.34 -2.53
CA LEU A 144 8.19 6.32 -2.31
C LEU A 144 8.02 5.10 -3.22
N ASP A 145 6.77 4.78 -3.59
CA ASP A 145 6.46 3.72 -4.56
C ASP A 145 7.15 3.95 -5.90
N ASP A 146 7.12 5.19 -6.40
CA ASP A 146 7.71 5.56 -7.68
C ASP A 146 9.24 5.63 -7.61
N ILE A 147 9.75 6.01 -6.45
CA ILE A 147 11.19 5.91 -6.19
C ILE A 147 11.64 4.44 -6.24
N VAL A 148 10.89 3.54 -5.61
CA VAL A 148 11.18 2.10 -5.68
C VAL A 148 11.05 1.58 -7.11
N ARG A 149 10.05 2.04 -7.89
CA ARG A 149 9.92 1.70 -9.33
C ARG A 149 11.13 2.16 -10.15
N PHE A 150 11.59 3.40 -9.93
CA PHE A 150 12.79 3.91 -10.57
C PHE A 150 14.03 3.07 -10.22
N CYS A 151 14.12 2.60 -8.99
CA CYS A 151 15.26 1.83 -8.48
C CYS A 151 15.20 0.33 -8.82
N LEU A 152 14.18 -0.18 -9.51
CA LEU A 152 14.10 -1.62 -9.85
C LEU A 152 15.35 -2.16 -10.55
N PRO A 153 16.00 -1.46 -11.51
CA PRO A 153 17.25 -1.94 -12.11
C PRO A 153 18.40 -2.07 -11.09
N LEU A 154 18.38 -1.27 -10.02
CA LEU A 154 19.37 -1.31 -8.95
C LEU A 154 19.05 -2.42 -7.94
N ILE A 155 17.77 -2.65 -7.64
CA ILE A 155 17.29 -3.72 -6.76
C ILE A 155 17.63 -5.10 -7.34
N PHE A 156 17.52 -5.26 -8.65
CA PHE A 156 17.81 -6.51 -9.36
C PHE A 156 19.22 -6.54 -9.99
N ILE A 157 20.15 -5.76 -9.43
CA ILE A 157 21.53 -5.70 -9.92
C ILE A 157 22.19 -7.10 -9.88
N GLY A 158 23.03 -7.41 -10.87
CA GLY A 158 23.68 -8.72 -11.00
C GLY A 158 22.86 -9.79 -11.71
N GLY A 159 21.58 -9.51 -12.02
CA GLY A 159 20.74 -10.33 -12.88
C GLY A 159 20.87 -9.99 -14.38
N PRO A 160 20.12 -10.71 -15.24
CA PRO A 160 20.05 -10.39 -16.65
C PRO A 160 19.40 -9.00 -16.85
N LYS A 161 19.69 -8.37 -17.98
CA LYS A 161 19.01 -7.13 -18.37
C LYS A 161 17.52 -7.40 -18.57
N CYS A 162 16.68 -6.68 -17.84
CA CYS A 162 15.23 -6.85 -17.86
C CYS A 162 14.51 -5.54 -18.22
N ARG A 163 13.34 -5.68 -18.81
CA ARG A 163 12.29 -4.66 -18.77
C ARG A 163 11.46 -4.91 -17.51
N TYR A 164 11.13 -3.83 -16.81
CA TYR A 164 10.39 -3.91 -15.56
C TYR A 164 9.01 -3.28 -15.70
N GLU A 165 8.00 -3.98 -15.22
CA GLU A 165 6.66 -3.45 -14.97
C GLU A 165 6.33 -3.70 -13.49
N ALA A 166 5.76 -2.71 -12.81
CA ALA A 166 5.49 -2.83 -11.37
C ALA A 166 4.11 -2.27 -11.01
N TYR A 167 3.35 -3.07 -10.29
CA TYR A 167 1.96 -2.81 -9.91
C TYR A 167 1.81 -2.81 -8.42
N SER A 168 1.10 -1.83 -7.87
CA SER A 168 0.85 -1.75 -6.43
C SER A 168 -0.08 -2.86 -5.97
N PHE A 169 0.25 -3.44 -4.83
CA PHE A 169 -0.50 -4.52 -4.20
C PHE A 169 -0.50 -4.34 -2.70
N LYS A 170 -1.64 -4.55 -2.09
CA LYS A 170 -1.82 -4.47 -0.64
C LYS A 170 -2.88 -5.47 -0.21
N PHE A 171 -2.70 -6.05 0.96
CA PHE A 171 -3.73 -6.87 1.59
C PHE A 171 -3.87 -6.55 3.06
N THR A 172 -5.01 -6.94 3.61
CA THR A 172 -5.31 -6.85 5.04
C THR A 172 -5.76 -8.22 5.50
N LYS A 173 -5.11 -8.74 6.53
CA LYS A 173 -5.48 -10.02 7.16
C LYS A 173 -6.65 -9.82 8.11
N ASP A 174 -7.41 -10.89 8.33
CA ASP A 174 -8.44 -10.90 9.36
C ASP A 174 -7.79 -10.75 10.73
N ALA A 175 -8.28 -9.78 11.49
CA ALA A 175 -7.85 -9.52 12.84
C ALA A 175 -8.83 -10.10 13.86
N GLU A 176 -9.89 -10.80 13.41
CA GLU A 176 -10.81 -11.47 14.32
C GLU A 176 -10.04 -12.57 15.07
N MET A 177 -9.82 -12.30 16.34
CA MET A 177 -9.44 -13.31 17.30
C MET A 177 -10.64 -14.24 17.43
N ASP A 178 -10.58 -15.45 16.90
CA ASP A 178 -11.37 -16.55 17.45
C ASP A 178 -10.86 -16.77 18.88
N ILE A 179 -11.37 -15.95 19.79
CA ILE A 179 -11.32 -16.24 21.22
C ILE A 179 -12.35 -17.34 21.39
N GLU A 180 -11.97 -18.58 21.07
CA GLU A 180 -12.66 -19.72 21.62
C GLU A 180 -12.71 -19.48 23.14
N ASN A 181 -13.91 -19.52 23.69
CA ASN A 181 -14.19 -19.37 25.11
C ASN A 181 -13.63 -20.56 25.91
N ASP A 182 -12.39 -20.93 25.65
CA ASP A 182 -11.66 -21.88 26.49
C ASP A 182 -11.18 -21.13 27.74
N SER A 183 -11.84 -21.44 28.85
CA SER A 183 -11.68 -20.80 30.17
C SER A 183 -10.29 -20.97 30.79
N ASP A 184 -9.37 -21.70 30.15
CA ASP A 184 -8.13 -22.15 30.79
C ASP A 184 -6.88 -21.28 30.50
N TYR A 185 -6.99 -20.25 29.66
CA TYR A 185 -5.85 -19.41 29.33
C TYR A 185 -5.88 -18.05 30.01
N SER A 186 -4.72 -17.60 30.50
CA SER A 186 -4.56 -16.26 31.07
C SER A 186 -4.77 -15.16 30.01
N THR A 187 -5.15 -13.96 30.45
CA THR A 187 -5.35 -12.80 29.55
C THR A 187 -4.10 -12.50 28.70
N MET A 188 -2.90 -12.71 29.24
CA MET A 188 -1.63 -12.53 28.53
C MET A 188 -1.42 -13.58 27.45
N GLU A 189 -1.74 -14.84 27.71
CA GLU A 189 -1.65 -15.93 26.72
C GLU A 189 -2.67 -15.74 25.60
N ARG A 190 -3.87 -15.24 25.91
CA ARG A 190 -4.90 -14.86 24.93
C ARG A 190 -4.40 -13.74 24.01
N ILE A 191 -3.75 -12.72 24.55
CA ILE A 191 -3.15 -11.63 23.77
C ILE A 191 -2.03 -12.18 22.88
N ALA A 192 -1.15 -13.04 23.41
CA ALA A 192 -0.07 -13.67 22.67
C ALA A 192 -0.60 -14.56 21.52
N GLN A 193 -1.62 -15.39 21.78
CA GLN A 193 -2.27 -16.22 20.76
C GLN A 193 -2.97 -15.35 19.70
N GLY A 194 -3.65 -14.27 20.10
CA GLY A 194 -4.27 -13.32 19.18
C GLY A 194 -3.23 -12.63 18.26
N VAL A 195 -2.03 -12.34 18.76
CA VAL A 195 -0.93 -11.83 17.94
C VAL A 195 -0.38 -12.89 16.98
N HIS A 196 -0.30 -14.16 17.43
CA HIS A 196 0.13 -15.27 16.59
C HIS A 196 -0.91 -15.66 15.52
N SER A 197 -2.19 -15.65 15.82
CA SER A 197 -3.27 -15.91 14.87
C SER A 197 -3.36 -14.80 13.82
N ARG A 198 -3.09 -13.55 14.20
CA ARG A 198 -2.97 -12.41 13.27
C ARG A 198 -1.87 -12.61 12.21
N LYS A 199 -0.76 -13.24 12.58
CA LYS A 199 0.32 -13.55 11.62
C LYS A 199 -0.09 -14.66 10.63
N ARG A 200 -1.00 -15.55 11.00
CA ARG A 200 -1.49 -16.66 10.18
C ARG A 200 -2.87 -16.39 9.54
N GLY A 201 -3.50 -15.25 9.84
CA GLY A 201 -4.83 -14.90 9.36
C GLY A 201 -4.94 -14.93 7.84
N GLU A 202 -6.05 -15.40 7.33
CA GLU A 202 -6.38 -15.36 5.90
C GLU A 202 -6.61 -13.90 5.45
N PRO A 203 -6.26 -13.55 4.22
CA PRO A 203 -6.52 -12.21 3.71
C PRO A 203 -8.03 -11.99 3.59
N VAL A 204 -8.52 -10.88 4.15
CA VAL A 204 -9.94 -10.47 4.07
C VAL A 204 -10.16 -9.47 2.96
N ARG A 205 -9.13 -8.69 2.66
CA ARG A 205 -9.19 -7.65 1.64
C ARG A 205 -7.87 -7.58 0.90
N VAL A 206 -7.95 -7.63 -0.41
CA VAL A 206 -6.82 -7.45 -1.33
C VAL A 206 -7.11 -6.24 -2.21
N ILE A 207 -6.18 -5.30 -2.24
CA ILE A 207 -6.22 -4.11 -3.09
C ILE A 207 -5.06 -4.23 -4.08
N TYR A 208 -5.32 -3.99 -5.35
CA TYR A 208 -4.31 -4.08 -6.41
C TYR A 208 -4.50 -2.97 -7.44
N ASP A 209 -3.44 -2.62 -8.15
CA ASP A 209 -3.46 -1.68 -9.26
C ASP A 209 -4.32 -2.26 -10.40
N ASN A 210 -5.37 -1.55 -10.81
CA ASN A 210 -6.29 -1.98 -11.88
C ASN A 210 -5.62 -2.12 -13.25
N LYS A 211 -4.42 -1.55 -13.42
CA LYS A 211 -3.59 -1.73 -14.62
C LYS A 211 -2.80 -3.04 -14.61
N MET A 212 -2.81 -3.79 -13.50
CA MET A 212 -2.17 -5.10 -13.41
C MET A 212 -2.81 -6.08 -14.42
N PRO A 213 -2.02 -6.72 -15.30
CA PRO A 213 -2.53 -7.72 -16.23
C PRO A 213 -3.24 -8.86 -15.51
N HIS A 214 -4.37 -9.32 -16.06
CA HIS A 214 -5.23 -10.29 -15.42
C HIS A 214 -4.57 -11.67 -15.20
N ASP A 215 -3.68 -12.08 -16.08
CA ASP A 215 -2.86 -13.29 -15.92
C ASP A 215 -1.90 -13.16 -14.72
N LEU A 216 -1.27 -12.01 -14.56
CA LEU A 216 -0.40 -11.71 -13.42
C LEU A 216 -1.21 -11.67 -12.12
N GLN A 217 -2.38 -11.00 -12.13
CA GLN A 217 -3.29 -10.99 -10.99
C GLN A 217 -3.65 -12.42 -10.55
N LYS A 218 -4.13 -13.26 -11.47
CA LYS A 218 -4.46 -14.67 -11.17
C LYS A 218 -3.27 -15.44 -10.60
N LYS A 219 -2.08 -15.22 -11.16
CA LYS A 219 -0.86 -15.90 -10.72
C LYS A 219 -0.52 -15.56 -9.28
N ILE A 220 -0.62 -14.28 -8.92
CA ILE A 220 -0.35 -13.80 -7.55
C ILE A 220 -1.38 -14.30 -6.58
N MET A 221 -2.67 -14.18 -6.90
CA MET A 221 -3.75 -14.65 -6.03
C MET A 221 -3.60 -16.15 -5.74
N ARG A 222 -3.24 -16.94 -6.75
CA ARG A 222 -2.98 -18.37 -6.57
C ARG A 222 -1.77 -18.63 -5.66
N ARG A 223 -0.67 -17.91 -5.86
CA ARG A 223 0.55 -18.09 -5.04
C ARG A 223 0.35 -17.69 -3.60
N LEU A 224 -0.38 -16.60 -3.37
CA LEU A 224 -0.69 -16.12 -2.03
C LEU A 224 -1.86 -16.86 -1.37
N ASN A 225 -2.42 -17.86 -2.06
CA ASN A 225 -3.59 -18.63 -1.62
C ASN A 225 -4.79 -17.72 -1.23
N VAL A 226 -4.99 -16.65 -2.01
CA VAL A 226 -6.13 -15.75 -1.86
C VAL A 226 -7.35 -16.41 -2.48
N ARG A 227 -8.41 -16.60 -1.70
CA ARG A 227 -9.66 -17.24 -2.16
C ARG A 227 -10.49 -16.26 -3.00
N GLU A 228 -11.31 -16.81 -3.92
CA GLU A 228 -12.19 -15.98 -4.79
C GLU A 228 -13.20 -15.14 -4.01
N LEU A 229 -13.54 -15.55 -2.78
CA LEU A 229 -14.47 -14.84 -1.91
C LEU A 229 -13.85 -13.68 -1.13
N ASP A 230 -12.53 -13.58 -1.11
CA ASP A 230 -11.84 -12.44 -0.53
C ASP A 230 -12.22 -11.17 -1.29
N THR A 231 -12.35 -10.05 -0.59
CA THR A 231 -12.72 -8.80 -1.25
C THR A 231 -11.56 -8.31 -2.11
N LEU A 232 -11.65 -8.55 -3.40
CA LEU A 232 -10.70 -8.06 -4.40
C LEU A 232 -11.15 -6.67 -4.86
N LEU A 233 -10.32 -5.65 -4.66
CA LEU A 233 -10.60 -4.29 -5.07
C LEU A 233 -9.49 -3.76 -5.98
N GLY A 234 -9.82 -3.57 -7.26
CA GLY A 234 -8.98 -2.83 -8.19
C GLY A 234 -9.03 -1.34 -7.86
N THR A 235 -7.88 -0.72 -7.71
CA THR A 235 -7.74 0.72 -7.44
C THR A 235 -6.76 1.33 -8.43
N GLU A 236 -6.57 2.63 -8.32
CA GLU A 236 -5.51 3.28 -9.04
C GLU A 236 -4.12 2.94 -8.48
N ARG A 237 -3.09 3.45 -9.15
CA ARG A 237 -1.67 3.22 -8.86
C ARG A 237 -1.28 3.45 -7.41
N TYR A 238 -1.83 4.50 -6.76
CA TYR A 238 -1.50 4.85 -5.38
C TYR A 238 -2.59 4.40 -4.42
N GLN A 239 -2.15 3.74 -3.38
CA GLN A 239 -3.02 3.19 -2.35
C GLN A 239 -2.76 3.91 -1.03
N ASN A 240 -3.61 3.68 -0.01
CA ASN A 240 -3.41 4.25 1.31
C ASN A 240 -3.64 5.77 1.38
N HIS A 241 -4.79 6.21 0.97
CA HIS A 241 -5.17 7.65 0.89
C HIS A 241 -4.92 8.46 2.17
N LYS A 242 -4.98 7.83 3.35
CA LYS A 242 -4.64 8.49 4.62
C LYS A 242 -3.21 9.04 4.68
N ASP A 243 -2.32 8.53 3.83
CA ASP A 243 -0.93 8.99 3.79
C ASP A 243 -0.82 10.42 3.28
N LEU A 244 -1.82 10.93 2.53
CA LEU A 244 -1.89 12.32 2.10
C LEU A 244 -1.92 13.32 3.26
N MET A 245 -2.38 12.92 4.45
CA MET A 245 -2.29 13.74 5.66
C MET A 245 -0.84 14.08 6.05
N LYS A 246 0.13 13.35 5.53
CA LYS A 246 1.58 13.57 5.74
C LYS A 246 2.27 14.16 4.52
N PHE A 247 1.50 14.69 3.56
CA PHE A 247 2.09 15.35 2.40
C PHE A 247 2.95 16.55 2.86
N PRO A 248 4.17 16.70 2.36
CA PRO A 248 5.07 17.76 2.80
C PRO A 248 4.57 19.13 2.34
N SER A 249 4.70 20.14 3.20
CA SER A 249 4.28 21.51 2.87
C SER A 249 5.28 22.25 2.00
N CYS A 250 6.47 21.71 1.80
CA CYS A 250 7.56 22.35 1.06
C CYS A 250 7.83 23.82 1.49
N GLY A 251 7.61 24.13 2.76
CA GLY A 251 7.78 25.49 3.28
C GLY A 251 6.56 26.41 3.18
N HIS A 252 5.53 26.01 2.42
CA HIS A 252 4.30 26.80 2.21
C HIS A 252 3.37 26.72 3.42
N LYS A 253 3.51 27.68 4.34
CA LYS A 253 2.68 27.74 5.56
C LYS A 253 1.23 28.10 5.24
N GLU A 254 0.99 28.89 4.20
CA GLU A 254 -0.32 29.35 3.74
C GLU A 254 -1.21 28.20 3.21
N LEU A 255 -0.62 27.06 2.87
CA LEU A 255 -1.35 25.86 2.45
C LEU A 255 -1.75 24.96 3.62
N LYS A 256 -1.45 25.36 4.85
CA LYS A 256 -1.83 24.61 6.05
C LYS A 256 -2.88 25.34 6.85
N TYR A 257 -3.80 24.59 7.43
CA TYR A 257 -4.66 25.13 8.47
C TYR A 257 -3.81 25.54 9.68
N GLU A 258 -4.25 26.61 10.35
CA GLU A 258 -3.66 27.00 11.63
C GLU A 258 -3.77 25.84 12.63
N SER A 259 -2.71 25.62 13.39
CA SER A 259 -2.75 24.62 14.44
C SER A 259 -3.70 25.07 15.55
N TRP A 260 -4.59 24.19 15.98
CA TRP A 260 -5.43 24.46 17.13
C TRP A 260 -4.57 24.67 18.37
N PRO A 261 -4.74 25.78 19.12
CA PRO A 261 -4.05 25.94 20.38
C PRO A 261 -4.47 24.83 21.34
N GLY A 262 -3.51 24.26 22.03
CA GLY A 262 -3.80 23.29 23.08
C GLY A 262 -4.70 23.92 24.13
N LEU A 263 -5.85 23.31 24.38
CA LEU A 263 -6.71 23.72 25.49
C LEU A 263 -6.01 23.33 26.79
N MET A 264 -5.49 24.31 27.50
CA MET A 264 -4.93 24.10 28.83
C MET A 264 -6.07 24.26 29.86
N LYS A 265 -6.26 23.26 30.74
CA LYS A 265 -7.20 23.40 31.85
C LYS A 265 -6.77 24.58 32.72
N PRO A 266 -7.71 25.46 33.13
CA PRO A 266 -7.39 26.65 33.97
C PRO A 266 -6.65 26.29 35.26
N GLU A 267 -6.87 25.10 35.80
CA GLU A 267 -6.23 24.55 37.01
C GLU A 267 -4.70 24.42 36.86
N PHE A 268 -4.18 24.20 35.64
CA PHE A 268 -2.73 24.15 35.40
C PHE A 268 -2.10 25.51 35.12
N LEU A 269 -2.87 26.60 35.02
CA LEU A 269 -2.37 27.95 34.85
C LEU A 269 -1.99 28.60 36.21
N SER A 270 -2.55 28.09 37.31
CA SER A 270 -2.32 28.61 38.65
C SER A 270 -1.04 28.11 39.34
N GLU A 271 -0.38 27.09 38.80
CA GLU A 271 0.84 26.51 39.40
C GLU A 271 2.17 27.16 38.86
N ARG A 272 2.09 28.21 38.06
CA ARG A 272 3.25 28.91 37.49
C ARG A 272 3.41 30.38 37.99
N SER A 273 2.89 30.71 39.19
CA SER A 273 3.17 32.01 39.84
C SER A 273 4.08 31.85 41.05
#